data_4a10be45b080e0dd88e382c10f9f5609
#
_entry.id   4a10be45b080e0dd88e382c10f9f5609
#
_cell.length_a   1.000
_cell.length_b   1.000
_cell.length_c   1.000
_cell.angle_alpha   90.00
_cell.angle_beta   90.00
_cell.angle_gamma   90.00
#
_symmetry.space_group_name_H-M   'P 1'
#
loop_
_entity.id
_entity.type
_entity.pdbx_description
1 polymer ?
#
loop_
_entity_poly.entity_id
_entity_poly.type
_entity_poly.pdbx_seq_one_letter_code
_entity_poly.pdbx_strand_id
1 'polypeptide(L)'
;MMKLNRREETLPLPPTPYVVSDSGQFDGNDGKWSTFSINIGDVDSGQGQNFRVLISTSSPVTIVPGATEWCDSDCARTRGVEIYNGQQPRGIEQSAQWKLAGIYKMPEPHWWNESYRIDQSNTTGVWGVDNVGLGTTSIQSPILGEQYVVETLVEDYFMGSFGLAAGETGPSGGSKPNFIDNFYASHQIASKSYGYTAGAHYRK
;
A
#
# COMPACT_ATOMS: atom_id res chain seq x y z
N MET A 1 -3.50 -10.63 -59.48
CA MET A 1 -4.10 -11.09 -58.19
C MET A 1 -2.98 -11.25 -57.20
N MET A 2 -2.81 -10.25 -56.31
CA MET A 2 -1.70 -10.16 -55.37
C MET A 2 -2.06 -10.97 -54.12
N LYS A 3 -1.35 -12.08 -53.82
CA LYS A 3 -1.53 -12.87 -52.60
C LYS A 3 -0.83 -12.11 -51.48
N LEU A 4 -1.61 -11.54 -50.55
CA LEU A 4 -1.13 -11.03 -49.26
C LEU A 4 -0.71 -12.24 -48.41
N ASN A 5 0.59 -12.46 -48.29
CA ASN A 5 1.12 -13.36 -47.27
C ASN A 5 0.94 -12.68 -45.92
N ARG A 6 -0.12 -13.03 -45.15
CA ARG A 6 -0.22 -12.72 -43.74
C ARG A 6 0.87 -13.55 -43.01
N ARG A 7 1.94 -12.89 -42.58
CA ARG A 7 2.79 -13.43 -41.55
C ARG A 7 1.92 -13.54 -40.28
N GLU A 8 1.65 -14.74 -39.85
CA GLU A 8 1.18 -14.95 -38.49
C GLU A 8 2.36 -14.62 -37.58
N GLU A 9 2.40 -13.37 -37.10
CA GLU A 9 3.25 -13.05 -35.96
C GLU A 9 2.65 -13.77 -34.76
N THR A 10 3.30 -14.85 -34.33
CA THR A 10 3.01 -15.45 -33.03
C THR A 10 3.38 -14.43 -31.97
N LEU A 11 2.38 -13.75 -31.42
CA LEU A 11 2.57 -12.85 -30.28
C LEU A 11 3.21 -13.66 -29.14
N PRO A 12 4.24 -13.14 -28.49
CA PRO A 12 4.82 -13.82 -27.32
C PRO A 12 3.73 -14.04 -26.29
N LEU A 13 3.76 -15.19 -25.63
CA LEU A 13 2.84 -15.43 -24.52
C LEU A 13 3.00 -14.32 -23.48
N PRO A 14 1.89 -13.79 -22.93
CA PRO A 14 2.00 -12.81 -21.86
C PRO A 14 2.75 -13.44 -20.68
N PRO A 15 3.65 -12.70 -20.04
CA PRO A 15 4.35 -13.20 -18.87
C PRO A 15 3.35 -13.52 -17.75
N THR A 16 3.73 -14.46 -16.90
CA THR A 16 2.90 -14.87 -15.75
C THR A 16 2.63 -13.66 -14.86
N PRO A 17 1.37 -13.39 -14.49
CA PRO A 17 1.06 -12.29 -13.59
C PRO A 17 1.65 -12.53 -12.20
N TYR A 18 2.09 -11.48 -11.55
CA TYR A 18 2.40 -11.53 -10.13
C TYR A 18 1.10 -11.53 -9.33
N VAL A 19 0.92 -12.56 -8.49
CA VAL A 19 -0.32 -12.73 -7.71
C VAL A 19 -0.03 -12.45 -6.24
N VAL A 20 -0.79 -11.54 -5.65
CA VAL A 20 -0.79 -11.24 -4.22
C VAL A 20 -2.05 -11.86 -3.61
N SER A 21 -1.87 -12.75 -2.64
CA SER A 21 -3.00 -13.29 -1.87
C SER A 21 -3.54 -12.24 -0.92
N ASP A 22 -4.82 -12.37 -0.57
CA ASP A 22 -5.38 -11.59 0.53
C ASP A 22 -4.68 -11.92 1.86
N SER A 23 -4.90 -11.11 2.88
CA SER A 23 -4.31 -11.31 4.21
C SER A 23 -4.93 -12.48 4.98
N GLY A 24 -6.01 -13.06 4.49
CA GLY A 24 -6.83 -14.03 5.21
C GLY A 24 -7.65 -13.40 6.35
N GLN A 25 -7.59 -12.08 6.52
CA GLN A 25 -8.28 -11.34 7.57
C GLN A 25 -9.34 -10.39 6.98
N PHE A 26 -10.26 -10.02 7.84
CA PHE A 26 -11.26 -9.01 7.55
C PHE A 26 -11.21 -7.96 8.65
N ASP A 27 -10.73 -6.80 8.28
CA ASP A 27 -10.46 -5.67 9.18
C ASP A 27 -11.46 -4.53 8.96
N GLY A 28 -11.50 -3.56 9.84
CA GLY A 28 -12.31 -2.35 9.73
C GLY A 28 -13.18 -2.07 10.96
N ASN A 29 -13.54 -0.83 11.16
CA ASN A 29 -14.40 -0.36 12.26
C ASN A 29 -15.86 -0.14 11.83
N ASP A 30 -16.11 0.03 10.54
CA ASP A 30 -17.42 0.28 9.91
C ASP A 30 -17.95 -0.93 9.15
N GLY A 31 -17.19 -2.03 9.12
CA GLY A 31 -17.51 -3.25 8.40
C GLY A 31 -16.36 -4.24 8.40
N LYS A 32 -16.58 -5.35 7.68
CA LYS A 32 -15.58 -6.41 7.50
C LYS A 32 -15.02 -6.34 6.08
N TRP A 33 -13.86 -5.73 5.92
CA TRP A 33 -13.20 -5.51 4.65
C TRP A 33 -12.07 -6.52 4.43
N SER A 34 -12.01 -7.10 3.25
CA SER A 34 -10.87 -7.93 2.83
C SER A 34 -9.64 -7.06 2.65
N THR A 35 -8.56 -7.44 3.31
CA THR A 35 -7.29 -6.71 3.30
C THR A 35 -6.17 -7.50 2.66
N PHE A 36 -5.09 -6.82 2.30
CA PHE A 36 -3.87 -7.39 1.74
C PHE A 36 -2.68 -7.01 2.61
N SER A 37 -1.74 -7.93 2.74
CA SER A 37 -0.52 -7.66 3.52
C SER A 37 0.52 -6.97 2.66
N ILE A 38 1.11 -5.92 3.22
CA ILE A 38 2.32 -5.27 2.72
C ILE A 38 3.36 -5.21 3.84
N ASN A 39 4.62 -5.10 3.47
CA ASN A 39 5.68 -4.82 4.42
C ASN A 39 6.35 -3.49 4.07
N ILE A 40 6.78 -2.75 5.09
CA ILE A 40 7.49 -1.48 4.95
C ILE A 40 8.76 -1.57 5.78
N GLY A 41 9.89 -1.15 5.20
CA GLY A 41 11.20 -1.31 5.80
C GLY A 41 11.75 -2.71 5.69
N ASP A 42 12.72 -3.05 6.54
CA ASP A 42 13.33 -4.38 6.60
C ASP A 42 12.66 -5.22 7.70
N VAL A 43 11.61 -5.93 7.32
CA VAL A 43 10.83 -6.77 8.25
C VAL A 43 11.65 -7.97 8.75
N ASP A 44 12.49 -8.54 7.91
CA ASP A 44 13.27 -9.74 8.26
C ASP A 44 14.35 -9.44 9.31
N SER A 45 14.92 -8.24 9.29
CA SER A 45 15.84 -7.77 10.34
C SER A 45 15.13 -7.31 11.61
N GLY A 46 13.79 -7.28 11.63
CA GLY A 46 12.99 -6.74 12.72
C GLY A 46 12.95 -5.23 12.79
N GLN A 47 13.38 -4.54 11.73
CA GLN A 47 13.38 -3.07 11.62
C GLN A 47 12.22 -2.55 10.76
N GLY A 48 11.44 -3.44 10.15
CA GLY A 48 10.25 -3.09 9.36
C GLY A 48 8.96 -3.44 10.09
N GLN A 49 7.86 -3.11 9.47
CA GLN A 49 6.51 -3.32 9.96
C GLN A 49 5.62 -3.88 8.88
N ASN A 50 4.84 -4.90 9.22
CA ASN A 50 3.78 -5.43 8.36
C ASN A 50 2.46 -4.70 8.62
N PHE A 51 1.74 -4.46 7.53
CA PHE A 51 0.42 -3.84 7.55
C PHE A 51 -0.56 -4.66 6.71
N ARG A 52 -1.79 -4.75 7.18
CA ARG A 52 -2.93 -5.16 6.36
C ARG A 52 -3.65 -3.90 5.90
N VAL A 53 -3.78 -3.76 4.59
CA VAL A 53 -4.26 -2.53 3.95
C VAL A 53 -5.40 -2.80 2.99
N LEU A 54 -6.22 -1.79 2.75
CA LEU A 54 -7.18 -1.77 1.66
C LEU A 54 -6.47 -1.40 0.34
N ILE A 55 -7.04 -1.83 -0.78
CA ILE A 55 -6.56 -1.41 -2.09
C ILE A 55 -7.24 -0.11 -2.50
N SER A 56 -6.44 0.89 -2.86
CA SER A 56 -6.93 2.16 -3.39
C SER A 56 -6.67 2.25 -4.89
N THR A 57 -7.74 2.33 -5.67
CA THR A 57 -7.67 2.58 -7.11
C THR A 57 -7.80 4.07 -7.45
N SER A 58 -8.04 4.92 -6.46
CA SER A 58 -8.21 6.37 -6.61
C SER A 58 -6.98 7.18 -6.19
N SER A 59 -6.07 6.60 -5.42
CA SER A 59 -4.84 7.24 -4.97
C SER A 59 -3.60 6.45 -5.40
N PRO A 60 -2.53 7.10 -5.88
CA PRO A 60 -1.25 6.45 -6.13
C PRO A 60 -0.38 6.30 -4.87
N VAL A 61 -0.80 6.86 -3.74
CA VAL A 61 -0.01 6.94 -2.50
C VAL A 61 -0.41 5.82 -1.55
N THR A 62 0.60 5.17 -0.97
CA THR A 62 0.42 4.20 0.11
C THR A 62 0.37 4.95 1.45
N ILE A 63 -0.70 4.73 2.21
CA ILE A 63 -0.93 5.35 3.51
C ILE A 63 -1.09 4.23 4.53
N VAL A 64 -0.42 4.33 5.67
CA VAL A 64 -0.50 3.35 6.76
C VAL A 64 -0.79 4.04 8.08
N PRO A 65 -1.45 3.35 9.02
CA PRO A 65 -1.64 3.87 10.37
C PRO A 65 -0.31 3.99 11.10
N GLY A 66 -0.08 5.08 11.78
CA GLY A 66 1.08 5.30 12.63
C GLY A 66 0.94 4.61 14.00
N ALA A 67 2.07 4.39 14.65
CA ALA A 67 2.10 4.00 16.04
C ALA A 67 1.83 5.23 16.91
N THR A 68 0.73 5.21 17.67
CA THR A 68 0.31 6.32 18.52
C THR A 68 0.10 5.87 19.95
N GLU A 69 0.33 6.76 20.92
CA GLU A 69 0.15 6.47 22.33
C GLU A 69 -1.31 6.15 22.71
N TRP A 70 -2.27 6.64 21.91
CA TRP A 70 -3.69 6.38 22.14
C TRP A 70 -4.17 5.03 21.59
N CYS A 71 -3.37 4.36 20.78
CA CYS A 71 -3.73 3.12 20.10
C CYS A 71 -2.90 1.97 20.68
N ASP A 72 -3.49 1.21 21.61
CA ASP A 72 -2.87 0.01 22.16
C ASP A 72 -2.75 -1.13 21.12
N SER A 73 -2.25 -2.26 21.55
CA SER A 73 -2.04 -3.43 20.68
C SER A 73 -3.31 -3.94 20.02
N ASP A 74 -4.45 -3.86 20.70
CA ASP A 74 -5.72 -4.33 20.15
C ASP A 74 -6.28 -3.33 19.14
N CYS A 75 -6.18 -2.05 19.45
CA CYS A 75 -6.48 -0.96 18.51
C CYS A 75 -5.61 -1.08 17.24
N ALA A 76 -4.31 -1.21 17.38
CA ALA A 76 -3.38 -1.33 16.27
C ALA A 76 -3.72 -2.53 15.38
N ARG A 77 -4.03 -3.68 15.97
CA ARG A 77 -4.42 -4.88 15.25
C ARG A 77 -5.69 -4.66 14.43
N THR A 78 -6.70 -3.99 14.97
CA THR A 78 -7.94 -3.69 14.25
C THR A 78 -7.73 -2.68 13.12
N ARG A 79 -6.70 -1.84 13.20
CA ARG A 79 -6.25 -0.93 12.14
C ARG A 79 -5.33 -1.58 11.11
N GLY A 80 -5.14 -2.90 11.19
CA GLY A 80 -4.31 -3.64 10.25
C GLY A 80 -2.81 -3.57 10.53
N VAL A 81 -2.37 -3.03 11.66
CA VAL A 81 -0.97 -3.07 12.06
C VAL A 81 -0.66 -4.43 12.68
N GLU A 82 0.26 -5.17 12.11
CA GLU A 82 0.67 -6.46 12.66
C GLU A 82 1.66 -6.27 13.80
N ILE A 83 1.32 -6.88 14.94
CA ILE A 83 2.13 -6.81 16.15
C ILE A 83 3.13 -7.96 16.13
N TYR A 84 4.40 -7.62 16.19
CA TYR A 84 5.49 -8.60 16.16
C TYR A 84 5.79 -9.13 17.59
N ASN A 85 5.66 -10.45 17.79
CA ASN A 85 6.04 -11.14 19.03
C ASN A 85 5.51 -10.51 20.33
N GLY A 86 4.30 -9.94 20.32
CA GLY A 86 3.70 -9.31 21.51
C GLY A 86 4.31 -7.95 21.87
N GLN A 87 5.20 -7.40 21.03
CA GLN A 87 5.72 -6.05 21.22
C GLN A 87 4.69 -5.00 20.77
N GLN A 88 4.83 -3.79 21.29
CA GLN A 88 4.06 -2.65 20.78
C GLN A 88 4.30 -2.45 19.29
N PRO A 89 3.28 -1.99 18.53
CA PRO A 89 3.45 -1.65 17.14
C PRO A 89 4.61 -0.67 16.97
N ARG A 90 5.46 -0.95 16.03
CA ARG A 90 6.52 -0.02 15.65
C ARG A 90 5.97 0.88 14.56
N GLY A 91 6.23 2.18 14.65
CA GLY A 91 6.02 3.06 13.52
C GLY A 91 7.02 2.76 12.40
N ILE A 92 6.67 3.13 11.18
CA ILE A 92 7.59 3.00 10.04
C ILE A 92 8.88 3.82 10.23
N GLU A 93 8.83 4.85 11.06
CA GLU A 93 9.98 5.67 11.46
C GLU A 93 11.12 4.86 12.12
N GLN A 94 10.84 3.66 12.61
CA GLN A 94 11.82 2.75 13.19
C GLN A 94 12.64 2.00 12.12
N SER A 95 12.25 2.06 10.86
CA SER A 95 13.00 1.44 9.77
C SER A 95 14.33 2.16 9.53
N ALA A 96 15.39 1.39 9.35
CA ALA A 96 16.72 1.94 9.03
C ALA A 96 16.77 2.60 7.63
N GLN A 97 15.83 2.27 6.75
CA GLN A 97 15.71 2.82 5.40
C GLN A 97 14.81 4.05 5.33
N TRP A 98 14.08 4.35 6.42
CA TRP A 98 13.18 5.49 6.47
C TRP A 98 13.92 6.80 6.28
N LYS A 99 13.47 7.56 5.30
CA LYS A 99 13.97 8.92 5.01
C LYS A 99 12.80 9.88 5.12
N LEU A 100 12.73 10.61 6.21
CA LEU A 100 11.69 11.62 6.45
C LEU A 100 11.69 12.67 5.34
N ALA A 101 10.54 12.91 4.72
CA ALA A 101 10.31 14.01 3.79
C ALA A 101 9.67 15.22 4.47
N GLY A 102 8.83 15.00 5.47
CA GLY A 102 8.16 16.06 6.24
C GLY A 102 6.71 15.77 6.54
N ILE A 103 5.99 16.75 7.07
CA ILE A 103 4.56 16.67 7.37
C ILE A 103 3.81 17.46 6.30
N TYR A 104 2.95 16.78 5.54
CA TYR A 104 2.21 17.37 4.45
C TYR A 104 0.77 16.83 4.42
N LYS A 105 -0.11 17.50 3.67
CA LYS A 105 -1.45 16.98 3.43
C LYS A 105 -1.41 15.60 2.80
N MET A 106 -2.26 14.72 3.28
CA MET A 106 -2.52 13.43 2.65
C MET A 106 -3.42 13.65 1.42
N PRO A 107 -3.28 12.81 0.37
CA PRO A 107 -4.24 12.83 -0.73
C PRO A 107 -5.61 12.44 -0.21
N GLU A 108 -6.59 13.29 -0.42
CA GLU A 108 -7.97 13.03 -0.03
C GLU A 108 -8.55 11.93 -0.92
N PRO A 109 -9.09 10.86 -0.36
CA PRO A 109 -9.87 9.90 -1.14
C PRO A 109 -11.10 10.61 -1.73
N HIS A 110 -11.37 10.45 -3.01
CA HIS A 110 -12.50 11.08 -3.69
C HIS A 110 -13.88 10.73 -3.13
N TRP A 111 -14.01 9.69 -2.30
CA TRP A 111 -15.25 9.30 -1.63
C TRP A 111 -15.50 10.04 -0.30
N TRP A 112 -14.51 10.76 0.19
CA TRP A 112 -14.66 11.69 1.31
C TRP A 112 -15.34 12.97 0.79
N ASN A 113 -16.63 12.89 0.52
CA ASN A 113 -17.37 14.05 0.14
C ASN A 113 -17.69 14.90 1.40
N GLU A 114 -18.17 16.12 1.17
CA GLU A 114 -18.43 17.13 2.19
C GLU A 114 -19.38 16.71 3.32
N SER A 115 -20.03 15.54 3.21
CA SER A 115 -20.96 15.02 4.21
C SER A 115 -20.25 14.39 5.42
N TYR A 116 -19.03 13.92 5.23
CA TYR A 116 -18.13 13.48 6.31
C TYR A 116 -17.08 14.57 6.50
N ARG A 117 -17.50 15.68 7.12
CA ARG A 117 -16.57 16.76 7.51
C ARG A 117 -15.62 16.26 8.59
N ILE A 118 -14.59 15.56 8.17
CA ILE A 118 -13.36 15.54 8.92
C ILE A 118 -12.81 16.96 8.83
N ASP A 119 -12.51 17.52 9.97
CA ASP A 119 -11.88 18.84 10.03
C ASP A 119 -10.66 18.80 9.10
N GLN A 120 -10.73 19.54 7.99
CA GLN A 120 -9.67 19.55 6.96
C GLN A 120 -8.30 19.96 7.54
N SER A 121 -8.25 20.47 8.75
CA SER A 121 -7.01 20.76 9.47
C SER A 121 -6.24 19.48 9.86
N ASN A 122 -6.90 18.33 9.94
CA ASN A 122 -6.33 17.06 10.41
C ASN A 122 -5.99 16.05 9.30
N THR A 123 -6.01 16.43 8.04
CA THR A 123 -5.66 15.55 6.92
C THR A 123 -4.16 15.54 6.63
N THR A 124 -3.32 15.72 7.63
CA THR A 124 -1.87 15.67 7.47
C THR A 124 -1.32 14.30 7.86
N GLY A 125 -0.23 13.91 7.21
CA GLY A 125 0.51 12.71 7.54
C GLY A 125 2.01 12.97 7.49
N VAL A 126 2.75 12.08 8.11
CA VAL A 126 4.22 12.06 8.05
C VAL A 126 4.63 11.37 6.78
N TRP A 127 5.22 12.11 5.86
CA TRP A 127 5.70 11.61 4.59
C TRP A 127 7.14 11.21 4.67
N GLY A 128 7.46 10.09 4.12
CA GLY A 128 8.83 9.64 3.97
C GLY A 128 8.98 8.64 2.84
N VAL A 129 10.19 8.17 2.69
CA VAL A 129 10.59 7.21 1.66
C VAL A 129 11.15 5.99 2.35
N ASP A 130 10.69 4.83 1.96
CA ASP A 130 11.15 3.54 2.48
C ASP A 130 11.05 2.43 1.43
N ASN A 131 11.48 1.24 1.80
CA ASN A 131 11.25 0.02 1.05
C ASN A 131 9.81 -0.45 1.28
N VAL A 132 9.13 -0.83 0.21
CA VAL A 132 7.77 -1.38 0.25
C VAL A 132 7.76 -2.72 -0.48
N GLY A 133 7.26 -3.74 0.19
CA GLY A 133 7.09 -5.08 -0.36
C GLY A 133 5.64 -5.55 -0.28
N LEU A 134 5.30 -6.51 -1.14
CA LEU A 134 3.98 -7.15 -1.15
C LEU A 134 4.06 -8.43 -0.29
N GLY A 135 3.10 -8.63 0.63
CA GLY A 135 3.11 -9.74 1.57
C GLY A 135 3.79 -9.37 2.89
N THR A 136 4.11 -10.39 3.69
CA THR A 136 4.59 -10.22 5.07
C THR A 136 6.09 -10.42 5.27
N THR A 137 6.81 -10.91 4.25
CA THR A 137 8.25 -11.16 4.33
C THR A 137 8.95 -10.83 3.03
N SER A 138 10.22 -10.41 3.12
CA SER A 138 11.06 -10.10 1.97
C SER A 138 11.46 -11.34 1.16
N ILE A 139 11.39 -12.54 1.75
CA ILE A 139 11.84 -13.80 1.12
C ILE A 139 10.91 -14.24 0.00
N GLN A 140 9.63 -13.85 0.05
CA GLN A 140 8.60 -14.33 -0.88
C GLN A 140 8.04 -13.24 -1.78
N SER A 141 8.42 -12.00 -1.60
CA SER A 141 7.85 -10.89 -2.35
C SER A 141 8.91 -9.89 -2.80
N PRO A 142 8.74 -9.33 -3.99
CA PRO A 142 9.61 -8.26 -4.44
C PRO A 142 9.46 -7.05 -3.52
N ILE A 143 10.60 -6.48 -3.16
CA ILE A 143 10.69 -5.24 -2.40
C ILE A 143 11.13 -4.15 -3.35
N LEU A 144 10.40 -3.05 -3.38
CA LEU A 144 10.79 -1.85 -4.11
C LEU A 144 11.34 -0.82 -3.14
N GLY A 145 12.58 -0.41 -3.39
CA GLY A 145 13.22 0.66 -2.64
C GLY A 145 12.66 2.03 -2.97
N GLU A 146 12.84 2.95 -2.05
CA GLU A 146 12.57 4.38 -2.24
C GLU A 146 11.13 4.74 -2.65
N GLN A 147 10.15 4.01 -2.12
CA GLN A 147 8.74 4.31 -2.32
C GLN A 147 8.27 5.37 -1.32
N TYR A 148 7.45 6.35 -1.79
CA TYR A 148 6.78 7.24 -0.85
C TYR A 148 5.70 6.49 -0.07
N VAL A 149 5.76 6.67 1.24
CA VAL A 149 4.75 6.18 2.19
C VAL A 149 4.34 7.32 3.09
N VAL A 150 3.08 7.33 3.46
CA VAL A 150 2.51 8.28 4.42
C VAL A 150 2.10 7.54 5.67
N GLU A 151 2.61 7.95 6.80
CA GLU A 151 2.12 7.52 8.12
C GLU A 151 1.06 8.51 8.60
N THR A 152 -0.14 8.00 8.86
CA THR A 152 -1.22 8.82 9.40
C THR A 152 -1.39 8.61 10.89
N LEU A 153 -1.48 9.73 11.63
CA LEU A 153 -1.80 9.75 13.06
C LEU A 153 -3.28 10.07 13.32
N VAL A 154 -4.06 10.24 12.25
CA VAL A 154 -5.47 10.62 12.32
C VAL A 154 -6.32 9.38 12.62
N GLU A 155 -7.15 9.45 13.67
CA GLU A 155 -8.04 8.34 14.08
C GLU A 155 -9.07 8.00 13.01
N ASP A 156 -9.62 9.00 12.35
CA ASP A 156 -10.64 8.86 11.32
C ASP A 156 -10.13 8.12 10.08
N TYR A 157 -8.81 8.15 9.81
CA TYR A 157 -8.16 7.31 8.81
C TYR A 157 -7.82 5.96 9.42
N PHE A 158 -8.85 5.14 9.63
CA PHE A 158 -8.75 3.95 10.45
C PHE A 158 -7.84 2.87 9.86
N MET A 159 -8.04 2.52 8.58
CA MET A 159 -7.27 1.49 7.88
C MET A 159 -6.26 2.11 6.93
N GLY A 160 -5.11 1.46 6.79
CA GLY A 160 -4.16 1.79 5.74
C GLY A 160 -4.72 1.50 4.34
N SER A 161 -4.16 2.17 3.34
CA SER A 161 -4.47 1.94 1.94
C SER A 161 -3.22 1.80 1.08
N PHE A 162 -3.22 0.84 0.18
CA PHE A 162 -2.17 0.64 -0.80
C PHE A 162 -2.56 1.26 -2.13
N GLY A 163 -1.79 2.24 -2.60
CA GLY A 163 -2.10 3.04 -3.78
C GLY A 163 -1.76 2.33 -5.09
N LEU A 164 -2.78 2.09 -5.92
CA LEU A 164 -2.65 1.50 -7.25
C LEU A 164 -3.08 2.44 -8.40
N ALA A 165 -3.53 3.66 -8.10
CA ALA A 165 -3.88 4.61 -9.15
C ALA A 165 -2.65 5.02 -9.97
N ALA A 166 -2.88 5.34 -11.24
CA ALA A 166 -1.85 5.96 -12.07
C ALA A 166 -1.55 7.38 -11.56
N GLY A 167 -0.31 7.80 -11.70
CA GLY A 167 0.16 9.14 -11.32
C GLY A 167 1.44 9.09 -10.49
N GLU A 168 1.99 10.25 -10.26
CA GLU A 168 3.18 10.40 -9.44
C GLU A 168 2.82 10.51 -7.96
N THR A 169 3.74 10.12 -7.10
CA THR A 169 3.60 10.18 -5.65
C THR A 169 4.60 11.15 -5.06
N GLY A 170 4.21 11.81 -3.98
CA GLY A 170 5.10 12.67 -3.22
C GLY A 170 4.39 13.86 -2.59
N PRO A 171 5.02 14.50 -1.61
CA PRO A 171 4.55 15.74 -1.05
C PRO A 171 4.73 16.90 -2.04
N SER A 172 4.12 18.04 -1.77
CA SER A 172 4.24 19.25 -2.59
C SER A 172 5.71 19.57 -2.91
N GLY A 173 6.06 19.57 -4.19
CA GLY A 173 7.42 19.82 -4.68
C GLY A 173 8.31 18.59 -4.85
N GLY A 174 7.87 17.40 -4.47
CA GLY A 174 8.54 16.13 -4.75
C GLY A 174 7.63 15.20 -5.55
N SER A 175 8.19 14.51 -6.55
CA SER A 175 7.46 13.58 -7.39
C SER A 175 8.32 12.35 -7.64
N LYS A 176 7.73 11.18 -7.39
CA LYS A 176 8.32 9.88 -7.75
C LYS A 176 7.28 9.05 -8.49
N PRO A 177 7.71 8.09 -9.32
CA PRO A 177 6.79 7.10 -9.88
C PRO A 177 6.04 6.37 -8.76
N ASN A 178 4.79 6.01 -9.00
CA ASN A 178 4.02 5.19 -8.08
C ASN A 178 4.55 3.75 -8.00
N PHE A 179 3.97 2.95 -7.11
CA PHE A 179 4.41 1.56 -6.91
C PHE A 179 4.31 0.73 -8.21
N ILE A 180 3.22 0.84 -8.96
CA ILE A 180 3.02 0.07 -10.20
C ILE A 180 4.02 0.48 -11.27
N ASP A 181 4.33 1.77 -11.40
CA ASP A 181 5.35 2.26 -12.33
C ASP A 181 6.73 1.71 -12.01
N ASN A 182 7.12 1.71 -10.73
CA ASN A 182 8.39 1.16 -10.27
C ASN A 182 8.42 -0.37 -10.39
N PHE A 183 7.30 -1.04 -10.14
CA PHE A 183 7.19 -2.49 -10.24
C PHE A 183 7.33 -2.95 -11.70
N TYR A 184 6.78 -2.17 -12.63
CA TYR A 184 6.98 -2.38 -14.06
C TYR A 184 8.42 -2.07 -14.48
N ALA A 185 9.00 -0.96 -14.02
CA ALA A 185 10.38 -0.58 -14.36
C ALA A 185 11.42 -1.58 -13.84
N SER A 186 11.14 -2.26 -12.73
CA SER A 186 11.97 -3.33 -12.17
C SER A 186 11.75 -4.69 -12.84
N HIS A 187 10.97 -4.76 -13.93
CA HIS A 187 10.65 -5.99 -14.68
C HIS A 187 9.96 -7.08 -13.85
N GLN A 188 9.28 -6.73 -12.77
CA GLN A 188 8.52 -7.67 -11.94
C GLN A 188 7.14 -7.99 -12.53
N ILE A 189 6.58 -7.07 -13.31
CA ILE A 189 5.33 -7.24 -14.05
C ILE A 189 5.50 -6.86 -15.52
N ALA A 190 4.67 -7.43 -16.38
CA ALA A 190 4.74 -7.26 -17.82
C ALA A 190 4.12 -5.98 -18.33
N SER A 191 3.20 -5.42 -17.58
CA SER A 191 2.45 -4.21 -17.93
C SER A 191 2.01 -3.49 -16.68
N LYS A 192 1.75 -2.18 -16.81
CA LYS A 192 1.22 -1.35 -15.73
C LYS A 192 -0.29 -1.57 -15.56
N SER A 193 -0.66 -2.82 -15.27
CA SER A 193 -2.06 -3.23 -15.12
C SER A 193 -2.21 -4.15 -13.91
N TYR A 194 -3.38 -4.12 -13.31
CA TYR A 194 -3.73 -4.99 -12.19
C TYR A 194 -5.18 -5.46 -12.30
N GLY A 195 -5.45 -6.64 -11.77
CA GLY A 195 -6.79 -7.12 -11.49
C GLY A 195 -7.00 -7.19 -9.98
N TYR A 196 -8.18 -6.84 -9.51
CA TYR A 196 -8.50 -6.87 -8.09
C TYR A 196 -9.79 -7.65 -7.85
N THR A 197 -9.75 -8.56 -6.88
CA THR A 197 -10.93 -9.29 -6.42
C THR A 197 -10.99 -9.21 -4.90
N ALA A 198 -12.03 -8.60 -4.37
CA ALA A 198 -12.28 -8.57 -2.94
C ALA A 198 -12.90 -9.87 -2.47
N GLY A 199 -12.42 -10.41 -1.36
CA GLY A 199 -13.07 -11.48 -0.64
C GLY A 199 -14.43 -11.05 -0.05
N ALA A 200 -15.35 -11.98 0.11
CA ALA A 200 -16.61 -11.73 0.79
C ALA A 200 -16.63 -12.47 2.12
N HIS A 201 -16.75 -11.74 3.23
CA HIS A 201 -16.71 -12.26 4.60
C HIS A 201 -17.71 -13.42 4.84
N TYR A 202 -18.84 -13.41 4.15
CA TYR A 202 -19.90 -14.42 4.29
C TYR A 202 -19.75 -15.61 3.33
N ARG A 203 -18.73 -15.62 2.50
CA ARG A 203 -18.43 -16.72 1.56
C ARG A 203 -17.14 -17.43 1.99
N LYS A 204 -17.21 -18.10 3.13
CA LYS A 204 -16.16 -19.04 3.53
C LYS A 204 -16.50 -20.42 3.02
#